data_90545675184d71ea2d277f02ddd4a7a4
#
_entry.id   90545675184d71ea2d277f02ddd4a7a4
#
_cell.length_a   1.000
_cell.length_b   1.000
_cell.length_c   1.000
_cell.angle_alpha   90.00
_cell.angle_beta   90.00
_cell.angle_gamma   90.00
#
_symmetry.space_group_name_H-M   'P 1'
#
loop_
_entity.id
_entity.type
_entity.pdbx_description
1 polymer ?
#
loop_
_entity_poly.entity_id
_entity_poly.type
_entity_poly.pdbx_seq_one_letter_code
_entity_poly.pdbx_strand_id
1 'polypeptide(L)'
;MKKTPIIFALLLFVFCFSAIATSYAAENRPRFFHEGDGRLKLASEKNNYTFDGAYRLGDGYDETALKAIHRVFDAPFDPAFPKVSLRLIAFLDFLEDRLHPGARLTITSGYRSPEYNTRVRARGGLAAKASLHQYGMAADFVMDGVASAKVWHFVQALDFGGAGYYHGRTVHVDVGPARSWDEKTSGVSTGISDDNKLIGMITDFDVYRPGDTVTMRFIRMTAFPIGVAPVFFLEGRNTDRHAGKALLFEPVFAVPIEGRCPLFDNIDQMAMIRWQLPARLPPGRYAVRARFCGEIMEKMPPEVATPTFEVARP
;
A
#
# COMPACT_ATOMS: atom_id res chain seq x y z
N MET A 1 -31.63 90.69 -6.73
CA MET A 1 -30.63 89.84 -6.13
C MET A 1 -31.03 88.36 -6.40
N LYS A 2 -30.41 87.73 -7.41
CA LYS A 2 -30.73 86.38 -7.82
C LYS A 2 -29.69 85.41 -7.14
N LYS A 3 -30.18 84.49 -6.33
CA LYS A 3 -29.35 83.41 -5.69
C LYS A 3 -29.28 82.21 -6.62
N THR A 4 -28.09 81.86 -7.03
CA THR A 4 -27.79 80.67 -7.83
C THR A 4 -27.54 79.42 -6.86
N PRO A 5 -28.15 78.29 -7.06
CA PRO A 5 -27.83 77.10 -6.24
C PRO A 5 -26.59 76.42 -6.81
N ILE A 6 -25.63 76.05 -5.92
CA ILE A 6 -24.47 75.20 -6.19
C ILE A 6 -24.90 73.74 -6.04
N ILE A 7 -24.83 72.98 -7.16
CA ILE A 7 -25.07 71.56 -7.20
C ILE A 7 -23.74 70.89 -6.88
N PHE A 8 -23.67 70.20 -5.73
CA PHE A 8 -22.56 69.35 -5.35
C PHE A 8 -22.77 67.92 -5.99
N ALA A 9 -22.00 67.66 -7.02
CA ALA A 9 -21.98 66.30 -7.63
C ALA A 9 -21.08 65.38 -6.78
N LEU A 10 -21.70 64.42 -6.10
CA LEU A 10 -21.02 63.37 -5.33
C LEU A 10 -20.62 62.25 -6.29
N LEU A 11 -19.36 62.19 -6.65
CA LEU A 11 -18.77 61.06 -7.42
C LEU A 11 -18.56 59.87 -6.50
N LEU A 12 -19.44 58.87 -6.63
CA LEU A 12 -19.30 57.59 -5.97
C LEU A 12 -18.27 56.74 -6.77
N PHE A 13 -17.06 56.61 -6.22
CA PHE A 13 -16.07 55.65 -6.74
C PHE A 13 -16.42 54.28 -6.22
N VAL A 14 -17.03 53.40 -7.07
CA VAL A 14 -17.23 52.00 -6.78
C VAL A 14 -15.91 51.28 -7.05
N PHE A 15 -15.17 50.94 -5.99
CA PHE A 15 -14.03 50.04 -6.05
C PHE A 15 -14.55 48.60 -6.20
N CYS A 16 -14.56 48.09 -7.44
CA CYS A 16 -14.71 46.66 -7.68
C CYS A 16 -13.44 45.93 -7.20
N PHE A 17 -13.46 45.39 -5.99
CA PHE A 17 -12.49 44.38 -5.57
C PHE A 17 -12.80 43.09 -6.33
N SER A 18 -12.11 42.85 -7.44
CA SER A 18 -12.04 41.53 -8.06
C SER A 18 -11.22 40.64 -7.15
N ALA A 19 -11.90 39.84 -6.31
CA ALA A 19 -11.27 38.75 -5.60
C ALA A 19 -10.77 37.74 -6.67
N ILE A 20 -9.48 37.78 -6.97
CA ILE A 20 -8.81 36.71 -7.70
C ILE A 20 -8.81 35.51 -6.75
N ALA A 21 -9.82 34.67 -6.88
CA ALA A 21 -9.78 33.32 -6.29
C ALA A 21 -8.66 32.57 -7.01
N THR A 22 -7.46 32.60 -6.45
CA THR A 22 -6.41 31.63 -6.79
C THR A 22 -6.97 30.26 -6.39
N SER A 23 -7.55 29.57 -7.38
CA SER A 23 -7.79 28.14 -7.28
C SER A 23 -6.40 27.50 -7.09
N TYR A 24 -6.04 27.21 -5.84
CA TYR A 24 -5.00 26.23 -5.56
C TYR A 24 -5.55 24.91 -6.10
N ALA A 25 -5.14 24.54 -7.30
CA ALA A 25 -5.24 23.17 -7.74
C ALA A 25 -4.56 22.35 -6.64
N ALA A 26 -5.30 21.49 -5.97
CA ALA A 26 -4.74 20.58 -4.99
C ALA A 26 -3.60 19.85 -5.71
N GLU A 27 -2.36 20.13 -5.31
CA GLU A 27 -1.19 19.46 -5.87
C GLU A 27 -1.39 17.97 -5.65
N ASN A 28 -1.57 17.22 -6.75
CA ASN A 28 -1.69 15.77 -6.72
C ASN A 28 -0.34 15.20 -6.23
N ARG A 29 -0.18 15.11 -4.91
CA ARG A 29 1.09 14.65 -4.31
C ARG A 29 1.08 13.13 -4.23
N PRO A 30 2.13 12.48 -4.73
CA PRO A 30 2.22 11.02 -4.71
C PRO A 30 2.12 10.48 -3.29
N ARG A 31 1.38 9.38 -3.14
CA ARG A 31 1.30 8.61 -1.88
C ARG A 31 2.21 7.40 -1.92
N PHE A 32 2.68 6.99 -3.10
CA PHE A 32 3.60 5.87 -3.29
C PHE A 32 4.84 6.31 -4.08
N PHE A 33 5.98 5.67 -3.81
CA PHE A 33 7.21 5.92 -4.58
C PHE A 33 7.11 5.45 -6.03
N HIS A 34 6.27 4.44 -6.26
CA HIS A 34 5.96 3.91 -7.58
C HIS A 34 4.44 3.96 -7.79
N GLU A 35 3.96 5.03 -8.41
CA GLU A 35 2.57 5.18 -8.82
C GLU A 35 2.49 5.74 -10.25
N GLY A 36 1.43 5.36 -10.97
CA GLY A 36 1.16 5.83 -12.32
C GLY A 36 0.22 7.04 -12.35
N ASP A 37 -0.45 7.21 -13.49
CA ASP A 37 -1.32 8.36 -13.76
C ASP A 37 -2.68 8.30 -13.03
N GLY A 38 -3.00 7.18 -12.37
CA GLY A 38 -4.25 6.95 -11.64
C GLY A 38 -5.34 6.30 -12.50
N ARG A 39 -4.97 5.72 -13.64
CA ARG A 39 -5.87 5.00 -14.56
C ARG A 39 -5.37 3.59 -14.80
N LEU A 40 -6.29 2.66 -15.02
CA LEU A 40 -5.96 1.26 -15.33
C LEU A 40 -6.99 0.64 -16.26
N LYS A 41 -6.53 -0.33 -17.06
CA LYS A 41 -7.38 -1.27 -17.78
C LYS A 41 -7.11 -2.67 -17.27
N LEU A 42 -8.08 -3.25 -16.60
CA LEU A 42 -7.98 -4.57 -15.99
C LEU A 42 -9.02 -5.52 -16.56
N ALA A 43 -8.68 -6.80 -16.66
CA ALA A 43 -9.61 -7.88 -16.91
C ALA A 43 -9.29 -9.06 -16.00
N SER A 44 -10.28 -9.81 -15.57
CA SER A 44 -10.08 -11.09 -14.88
C SER A 44 -10.13 -12.25 -15.87
N GLU A 45 -9.17 -13.15 -15.80
CA GLU A 45 -9.22 -14.39 -16.56
C GLU A 45 -10.27 -15.37 -16.01
N LYS A 46 -10.65 -15.22 -14.73
CA LYS A 46 -11.49 -16.21 -14.03
C LYS A 46 -12.97 -15.89 -14.02
N ASN A 47 -13.34 -14.60 -13.94
CA ASN A 47 -14.72 -14.21 -13.61
C ASN A 47 -15.35 -13.20 -14.57
N ASN A 48 -14.73 -12.92 -15.72
CA ASN A 48 -15.21 -11.99 -16.76
C ASN A 48 -15.43 -10.53 -16.30
N TYR A 49 -15.01 -10.15 -15.08
CA TYR A 49 -15.05 -8.76 -14.66
C TYR A 49 -13.93 -7.97 -15.33
N THR A 50 -14.24 -6.72 -15.67
CA THR A 50 -13.32 -5.77 -16.26
C THR A 50 -13.41 -4.43 -15.54
N PHE A 51 -12.34 -3.65 -15.61
CA PHE A 51 -12.28 -2.26 -15.21
C PHE A 51 -11.50 -1.47 -16.28
N ASP A 52 -12.01 -0.31 -16.69
CA ASP A 52 -11.31 0.63 -17.57
C ASP A 52 -11.67 2.05 -17.13
N GLY A 53 -10.73 2.76 -16.53
CA GLY A 53 -11.01 4.11 -16.03
C GLY A 53 -10.00 4.62 -15.00
N ALA A 54 -10.32 5.79 -14.45
CA ALA A 54 -9.58 6.38 -13.33
C ALA A 54 -10.03 5.73 -12.02
N TYR A 55 -9.06 5.37 -11.17
CA TYR A 55 -9.30 4.92 -9.79
C TYR A 55 -8.83 5.97 -8.77
N ARG A 56 -8.00 6.94 -9.20
CA ARG A 56 -7.53 8.07 -8.39
C ARG A 56 -8.13 9.36 -8.91
N LEU A 57 -8.64 10.19 -8.00
CA LEU A 57 -9.27 11.49 -8.29
C LEU A 57 -8.65 12.56 -7.39
N GLY A 58 -7.72 13.33 -7.93
CA GLY A 58 -6.92 14.28 -7.13
C GLY A 58 -6.13 13.56 -6.03
N ASP A 59 -6.27 14.01 -4.79
CA ASP A 59 -5.62 13.40 -3.60
C ASP A 59 -6.37 12.16 -3.05
N GLY A 60 -7.51 11.78 -3.64
CA GLY A 60 -8.37 10.70 -3.19
C GLY A 60 -8.50 9.55 -4.18
N TYR A 61 -9.32 8.59 -3.82
CA TYR A 61 -9.61 7.39 -4.60
C TYR A 61 -11.12 7.25 -4.83
N ASP A 62 -11.50 6.82 -6.02
CA ASP A 62 -12.90 6.53 -6.35
C ASP A 62 -13.30 5.16 -5.77
N GLU A 63 -14.20 5.17 -4.80
CA GLU A 63 -14.68 3.95 -4.14
C GLU A 63 -15.38 3.00 -5.11
N THR A 64 -16.12 3.54 -6.09
CA THR A 64 -16.78 2.72 -7.12
C THR A 64 -15.77 2.02 -8.01
N ALA A 65 -14.72 2.73 -8.42
CA ALA A 65 -13.61 2.16 -9.17
C ALA A 65 -12.87 1.10 -8.35
N LEU A 66 -12.55 1.38 -7.07
CA LEU A 66 -11.91 0.40 -6.18
C LEU A 66 -12.76 -0.86 -6.01
N LYS A 67 -14.08 -0.72 -5.87
CA LYS A 67 -15.00 -1.88 -5.81
C LYS A 67 -14.97 -2.69 -7.09
N ALA A 68 -14.92 -2.04 -8.27
CA ALA A 68 -14.80 -2.73 -9.55
C ALA A 68 -13.46 -3.47 -9.68
N ILE A 69 -12.35 -2.83 -9.28
CA ILE A 69 -11.02 -3.45 -9.25
C ILE A 69 -11.02 -4.69 -8.33
N HIS A 70 -11.60 -4.60 -7.13
CA HIS A 70 -11.69 -5.76 -6.22
C HIS A 70 -12.40 -6.96 -6.88
N ARG A 71 -13.45 -6.73 -7.68
CA ARG A 71 -14.13 -7.80 -8.43
C ARG A 71 -13.22 -8.47 -9.46
N VAL A 72 -12.38 -7.67 -10.15
CA VAL A 72 -11.37 -8.21 -11.09
C VAL A 72 -10.37 -9.11 -10.36
N PHE A 73 -10.01 -8.75 -9.12
CA PHE A 73 -9.07 -9.51 -8.26
C PHE A 73 -9.72 -10.68 -7.51
N ASP A 74 -11.01 -10.95 -7.72
CA ASP A 74 -11.78 -11.97 -6.97
C ASP A 74 -11.73 -11.73 -5.44
N ALA A 75 -11.78 -10.46 -5.04
CA ALA A 75 -11.66 -10.01 -3.67
C ALA A 75 -12.96 -9.38 -3.16
N PRO A 76 -13.37 -9.63 -1.90
CA PRO A 76 -14.43 -8.87 -1.27
C PRO A 76 -13.99 -7.41 -1.11
N PHE A 77 -14.97 -6.50 -1.19
CA PHE A 77 -14.73 -5.08 -0.99
C PHE A 77 -15.48 -4.57 0.23
N ASP A 78 -14.71 -4.05 1.18
CA ASP A 78 -15.17 -3.26 2.32
C ASP A 78 -14.36 -1.95 2.32
N PRO A 79 -15.00 -0.76 2.20
CA PRO A 79 -14.27 0.51 2.21
C PRO A 79 -13.44 0.72 3.47
N ALA A 80 -13.90 0.21 4.62
CA ALA A 80 -13.18 0.32 5.88
C ALA A 80 -11.98 -0.64 5.96
N PHE A 81 -12.02 -1.73 5.18
CA PHE A 81 -10.99 -2.77 5.16
C PHE A 81 -10.81 -3.40 3.77
N PRO A 82 -10.34 -2.64 2.77
CA PRO A 82 -10.17 -3.15 1.42
C PRO A 82 -9.13 -4.27 1.38
N LYS A 83 -9.50 -5.39 0.75
CA LYS A 83 -8.61 -6.58 0.67
C LYS A 83 -7.51 -6.40 -0.37
N VAL A 84 -7.74 -5.69 -1.48
CA VAL A 84 -6.69 -5.37 -2.44
C VAL A 84 -5.98 -4.09 -2.01
N SER A 85 -4.67 -4.17 -1.86
CA SER A 85 -3.84 -3.06 -1.42
C SER A 85 -3.80 -1.94 -2.46
N LEU A 86 -4.04 -0.69 -2.03
CA LEU A 86 -3.86 0.49 -2.90
C LEU A 86 -2.44 0.59 -3.46
N ARG A 87 -1.43 0.17 -2.67
CA ARG A 87 -0.03 0.09 -3.12
C ARG A 87 0.13 -0.85 -4.32
N LEU A 88 -0.57 -2.00 -4.32
CA LEU A 88 -0.53 -2.92 -5.46
C LEU A 88 -1.20 -2.30 -6.69
N ILE A 89 -2.36 -1.66 -6.51
CA ILE A 89 -3.08 -1.00 -7.61
C ILE A 89 -2.19 0.09 -8.23
N ALA A 90 -1.60 0.97 -7.40
CA ALA A 90 -0.69 2.02 -7.84
C ALA A 90 0.58 1.48 -8.52
N PHE A 91 1.10 0.34 -8.05
CA PHE A 91 2.28 -0.28 -8.67
C PHE A 91 1.97 -0.92 -10.02
N LEU A 92 0.79 -1.53 -10.19
CA LEU A 92 0.35 -2.05 -11.49
C LEU A 92 0.15 -0.94 -12.52
N ASP A 93 -0.44 0.19 -12.10
CA ASP A 93 -0.57 1.42 -12.86
C ASP A 93 0.81 1.97 -13.29
N PHE A 94 1.74 2.09 -12.33
CA PHE A 94 3.13 2.47 -12.63
C PHE A 94 3.80 1.54 -13.66
N LEU A 95 3.63 0.23 -13.55
CA LEU A 95 4.20 -0.74 -14.49
C LEU A 95 3.60 -0.58 -15.88
N GLU A 96 2.30 -0.36 -15.96
CA GLU A 96 1.58 -0.14 -17.21
C GLU A 96 2.09 1.13 -17.91
N ASP A 97 2.13 2.26 -17.21
CA ASP A 97 2.63 3.54 -17.72
C ASP A 97 4.09 3.46 -18.21
N ARG A 98 4.95 2.68 -17.53
CA ARG A 98 6.37 2.57 -17.86
C ARG A 98 6.68 1.59 -18.97
N LEU A 99 5.91 0.52 -19.10
CA LEU A 99 6.21 -0.56 -20.04
C LEU A 99 5.39 -0.50 -21.32
N HIS A 100 4.12 -0.11 -21.22
CA HIS A 100 3.21 0.02 -22.35
C HIS A 100 1.95 0.83 -21.96
N PRO A 101 1.98 2.16 -22.02
CA PRO A 101 0.86 3.02 -21.65
C PRO A 101 -0.44 2.64 -22.36
N GLY A 102 -1.53 2.49 -21.61
CA GLY A 102 -2.84 2.08 -22.09
C GLY A 102 -3.02 0.57 -22.29
N ALA A 103 -2.01 -0.26 -21.93
CA ALA A 103 -2.11 -1.71 -22.02
C ALA A 103 -3.14 -2.26 -21.02
N ARG A 104 -3.87 -3.31 -21.41
CA ARG A 104 -4.70 -4.07 -20.48
C ARG A 104 -3.85 -5.06 -19.70
N LEU A 105 -4.10 -5.13 -18.39
CA LEU A 105 -3.56 -6.17 -17.53
C LEU A 105 -4.65 -7.22 -17.29
N THR A 106 -4.44 -8.44 -17.76
CA THR A 106 -5.34 -9.58 -17.50
C THR A 106 -4.87 -10.31 -16.26
N ILE A 107 -5.62 -10.18 -15.15
CA ILE A 107 -5.33 -10.81 -13.87
C ILE A 107 -5.66 -12.31 -13.95
N THR A 108 -4.65 -13.14 -13.87
CA THR A 108 -4.76 -14.60 -13.86
C THR A 108 -4.89 -15.15 -12.43
N SER A 109 -4.33 -14.43 -11.44
CA SER A 109 -4.54 -14.70 -10.02
C SER A 109 -4.42 -13.39 -9.22
N GLY A 110 -5.49 -13.00 -8.54
CA GLY A 110 -5.53 -11.84 -7.64
C GLY A 110 -5.49 -12.24 -6.17
N TYR A 111 -6.49 -11.83 -5.40
CA TYR A 111 -6.61 -12.16 -3.98
C TYR A 111 -6.85 -13.66 -3.78
N ARG A 112 -6.28 -14.19 -2.70
CA ARG A 112 -6.51 -15.59 -2.25
C ARG A 112 -6.79 -15.57 -0.75
N SER A 113 -7.99 -16.00 -0.33
CA SER A 113 -8.19 -16.17 1.11
C SER A 113 -7.19 -17.18 1.71
N PRO A 114 -6.88 -17.10 3.01
CA PRO A 114 -5.99 -18.07 3.67
C PRO A 114 -6.42 -19.52 3.44
N GLU A 115 -7.73 -19.80 3.49
CA GLU A 115 -8.30 -21.14 3.27
C GLU A 115 -8.11 -21.57 1.81
N TYR A 116 -8.33 -20.66 0.85
CA TYR A 116 -8.10 -20.96 -0.55
C TYR A 116 -6.62 -21.22 -0.84
N ASN A 117 -5.71 -20.41 -0.29
CA ASN A 117 -4.28 -20.61 -0.41
C ASN A 117 -3.84 -21.98 0.14
N THR A 118 -4.40 -22.38 1.28
CA THR A 118 -4.16 -23.71 1.89
C THR A 118 -4.64 -24.83 0.97
N ARG A 119 -5.83 -24.70 0.36
CA ARG A 119 -6.35 -25.70 -0.59
C ARG A 119 -5.48 -25.82 -1.86
N VAL A 120 -4.99 -24.68 -2.40
CA VAL A 120 -4.07 -24.68 -3.56
C VAL A 120 -2.80 -25.46 -3.23
N ARG A 121 -2.20 -25.22 -2.05
CA ARG A 121 -1.01 -25.94 -1.59
C ARG A 121 -1.25 -27.43 -1.41
N ALA A 122 -2.36 -27.80 -0.77
CA ALA A 122 -2.72 -29.20 -0.53
C ALA A 122 -2.90 -30.02 -1.83
N ARG A 123 -3.22 -29.34 -2.94
CA ARG A 123 -3.35 -29.96 -4.28
C ARG A 123 -2.04 -29.93 -5.08
N GLY A 124 -0.91 -29.56 -4.46
CA GLY A 124 0.39 -29.45 -5.14
C GLY A 124 0.56 -28.22 -6.01
N GLY A 125 -0.33 -27.21 -5.89
CA GLY A 125 -0.20 -25.97 -6.61
C GLY A 125 0.95 -25.09 -6.09
N LEU A 126 1.49 -24.24 -6.97
CA LEU A 126 2.59 -23.32 -6.67
C LEU A 126 2.10 -22.13 -5.80
N ALA A 127 1.87 -22.37 -4.53
CA ALA A 127 1.48 -21.37 -3.57
C ALA A 127 2.36 -21.43 -2.31
N ALA A 128 3.10 -20.38 -2.02
CA ALA A 128 3.88 -20.27 -0.80
C ALA A 128 2.95 -20.18 0.43
N LYS A 129 3.39 -20.72 1.59
CA LYS A 129 2.69 -20.59 2.88
C LYS A 129 2.57 -19.11 3.27
N ALA A 130 3.64 -18.31 3.04
CA ALA A 130 3.69 -16.86 3.28
C ALA A 130 3.30 -16.03 2.05
N SER A 131 2.35 -16.50 1.23
CA SER A 131 1.96 -15.84 -0.03
C SER A 131 1.33 -14.47 0.20
N LEU A 132 1.81 -13.45 -0.54
CA LEU A 132 1.27 -12.09 -0.47
C LEU A 132 -0.09 -11.93 -1.19
N HIS A 133 -0.53 -12.90 -1.97
CA HIS A 133 -1.91 -12.95 -2.47
C HIS A 133 -2.94 -12.96 -1.33
N GLN A 134 -2.61 -13.56 -0.17
CA GLN A 134 -3.49 -13.60 1.01
C GLN A 134 -3.73 -12.22 1.64
N TYR A 135 -2.86 -11.27 1.34
CA TYR A 135 -2.91 -9.89 1.83
C TYR A 135 -3.41 -8.90 0.76
N GLY A 136 -3.80 -9.40 -0.44
CA GLY A 136 -4.13 -8.57 -1.59
C GLY A 136 -2.98 -7.67 -2.05
N MET A 137 -1.76 -8.12 -1.85
CA MET A 137 -0.53 -7.41 -2.17
C MET A 137 0.23 -8.01 -3.34
N ALA A 138 -0.35 -9.00 -4.02
CA ALA A 138 0.25 -9.69 -5.16
C ALA A 138 -0.76 -9.90 -6.28
N ALA A 139 -0.26 -9.90 -7.51
CA ALA A 139 -0.98 -10.25 -8.71
C ALA A 139 -0.12 -11.13 -9.63
N ASP A 140 -0.74 -12.18 -10.17
CA ASP A 140 -0.24 -12.87 -11.35
C ASP A 140 -1.03 -12.31 -12.54
N PHE A 141 -0.35 -11.81 -13.57
CA PHE A 141 -1.04 -11.18 -14.70
C PHE A 141 -0.30 -11.33 -16.03
N VAL A 142 -1.03 -11.02 -17.11
CA VAL A 142 -0.51 -10.83 -18.45
C VAL A 142 -0.70 -9.36 -18.81
N MET A 143 0.33 -8.70 -19.33
CA MET A 143 0.23 -7.34 -19.89
C MET A 143 0.16 -7.41 -21.41
N ASP A 144 -0.86 -6.82 -22.01
CA ASP A 144 -1.02 -6.82 -23.47
C ASP A 144 0.19 -6.15 -24.15
N GLY A 145 0.76 -6.83 -25.14
CA GLY A 145 1.90 -6.33 -25.90
C GLY A 145 3.25 -6.36 -25.18
N VAL A 146 3.33 -6.90 -23.96
CA VAL A 146 4.58 -6.97 -23.16
C VAL A 146 4.88 -8.41 -22.74
N ALA A 147 6.05 -8.89 -23.09
CA ALA A 147 6.48 -10.22 -22.64
C ALA A 147 6.67 -10.29 -21.13
N SER A 148 6.25 -11.37 -20.47
CA SER A 148 6.38 -11.59 -19.02
C SER A 148 7.81 -11.43 -18.52
N ALA A 149 8.81 -11.87 -19.29
CA ALA A 149 10.23 -11.70 -18.98
C ALA A 149 10.63 -10.21 -18.92
N LYS A 150 10.08 -9.34 -19.80
CA LYS A 150 10.35 -7.91 -19.77
C LYS A 150 9.82 -7.27 -18.49
N VAL A 151 8.60 -7.62 -18.07
CA VAL A 151 8.04 -7.14 -16.79
C VAL A 151 8.89 -7.62 -15.62
N TRP A 152 9.25 -8.90 -15.60
CA TRP A 152 10.07 -9.51 -14.56
C TRP A 152 11.43 -8.80 -14.40
N HIS A 153 12.18 -8.61 -15.50
CA HIS A 153 13.46 -7.89 -15.48
C HIS A 153 13.31 -6.42 -15.05
N PHE A 154 12.23 -5.77 -15.48
CA PHE A 154 11.98 -4.38 -15.08
C PHE A 154 11.77 -4.25 -13.57
N VAL A 155 10.93 -5.12 -12.98
CA VAL A 155 10.70 -5.11 -11.52
C VAL A 155 11.95 -5.48 -10.74
N GLN A 156 12.77 -6.43 -11.23
CA GLN A 156 14.08 -6.72 -10.63
C GLN A 156 14.99 -5.49 -10.59
N ALA A 157 15.05 -4.74 -11.69
CA ALA A 157 15.91 -3.55 -11.80
C ALA A 157 15.44 -2.39 -10.91
N LEU A 158 14.15 -2.35 -10.52
CA LEU A 158 13.63 -1.37 -9.57
C LEU A 158 14.07 -1.63 -8.12
N ASP A 159 14.49 -2.85 -7.80
CA ASP A 159 14.74 -3.30 -6.40
C ASP A 159 13.56 -2.99 -5.48
N PHE A 160 12.33 -3.16 -5.99
CA PHE A 160 11.07 -2.90 -5.30
C PHE A 160 10.09 -4.06 -5.48
N GLY A 161 9.51 -4.52 -4.37
CA GLY A 161 8.51 -5.59 -4.39
C GLY A 161 9.07 -6.96 -4.80
N GLY A 162 8.17 -7.87 -5.09
CA GLY A 162 8.51 -9.21 -5.55
C GLY A 162 8.26 -9.38 -7.05
N ALA A 163 9.16 -10.09 -7.73
CA ALA A 163 9.01 -10.47 -9.13
C ALA A 163 9.22 -11.97 -9.33
N GLY A 164 8.23 -12.67 -9.89
CA GLY A 164 8.28 -14.10 -10.17
C GLY A 164 8.14 -14.40 -11.65
N TYR A 165 9.04 -15.21 -12.19
CA TYR A 165 9.04 -15.61 -13.59
C TYR A 165 8.59 -17.06 -13.75
N TYR A 166 7.49 -17.29 -14.47
CA TYR A 166 6.89 -18.60 -14.73
C TYR A 166 7.22 -19.18 -16.09
N HIS A 167 8.12 -18.59 -16.87
CA HIS A 167 8.49 -19.00 -18.23
C HIS A 167 7.34 -19.05 -19.24
N GLY A 168 6.16 -18.57 -18.87
CA GLY A 168 4.95 -18.48 -19.70
C GLY A 168 4.57 -17.02 -19.99
N ARG A 169 3.29 -16.83 -20.32
CA ARG A 169 2.74 -15.49 -20.56
C ARG A 169 2.52 -14.68 -19.28
N THR A 170 2.35 -15.35 -18.15
CA THR A 170 2.05 -14.77 -16.85
C THR A 170 3.32 -14.39 -16.11
N VAL A 171 3.30 -13.28 -15.41
CA VAL A 171 4.33 -12.83 -14.47
C VAL A 171 3.69 -12.59 -13.11
N HIS A 172 4.41 -12.90 -12.03
CA HIS A 172 4.03 -12.50 -10.69
C HIS A 172 4.67 -11.17 -10.33
N VAL A 173 3.88 -10.26 -9.73
CA VAL A 173 4.43 -9.11 -9.01
C VAL A 173 3.74 -8.95 -7.65
N ASP A 174 4.47 -8.42 -6.69
CA ASP A 174 3.92 -8.04 -5.39
C ASP A 174 4.61 -6.80 -4.83
N VAL A 175 3.99 -6.17 -3.84
CA VAL A 175 4.48 -4.96 -3.17
C VAL A 175 4.99 -5.24 -1.75
N GLY A 176 5.55 -6.43 -1.56
CA GLY A 176 6.26 -6.79 -0.34
C GLY A 176 7.75 -6.40 -0.38
N PRO A 177 8.59 -7.00 0.48
CA PRO A 177 10.04 -6.79 0.44
C PRO A 177 10.64 -7.20 -0.90
N ALA A 178 11.61 -6.40 -1.39
CA ALA A 178 12.28 -6.61 -2.66
C ALA A 178 12.89 -8.03 -2.77
N ARG A 179 12.51 -8.75 -3.81
CA ARG A 179 13.01 -10.09 -4.14
C ARG A 179 12.62 -10.50 -5.54
N SER A 180 13.34 -11.48 -6.08
CA SER A 180 12.94 -12.11 -7.34
C SER A 180 13.15 -13.61 -7.29
N TRP A 181 12.38 -14.34 -8.08
CA TRP A 181 12.55 -15.78 -8.25
C TRP A 181 12.19 -16.21 -9.66
N ASP A 182 12.70 -17.37 -10.02
CA ASP A 182 12.40 -18.09 -11.25
C ASP A 182 11.79 -19.44 -10.85
N GLU A 183 10.67 -19.82 -11.43
CA GLU A 183 9.94 -21.04 -11.10
C GLU A 183 10.81 -22.30 -11.18
N LYS A 184 11.73 -22.36 -12.15
CA LYS A 184 12.60 -23.53 -12.36
C LYS A 184 13.70 -23.66 -11.33
N THR A 185 14.08 -22.57 -10.68
CA THR A 185 15.21 -22.54 -9.73
C THR A 185 14.78 -22.27 -8.30
N SER A 186 13.54 -21.79 -8.06
CA SER A 186 13.04 -21.54 -6.73
C SER A 186 12.53 -22.81 -6.07
N GLY A 187 13.06 -23.13 -4.88
CA GLY A 187 12.56 -24.24 -4.08
C GLY A 187 11.21 -23.91 -3.44
N VAL A 188 10.12 -24.06 -4.19
CA VAL A 188 8.76 -23.98 -3.63
C VAL A 188 8.60 -25.12 -2.61
N SER A 189 8.09 -24.84 -1.41
CA SER A 189 7.87 -25.81 -0.32
C SER A 189 9.13 -26.23 0.47
N THR A 190 10.16 -25.39 0.53
CA THR A 190 11.39 -25.70 1.30
C THR A 190 11.30 -25.44 2.80
N GLY A 191 10.13 -25.07 3.36
CA GLY A 191 9.99 -24.68 4.77
C GLY A 191 10.65 -23.33 5.12
N ILE A 192 11.12 -22.57 4.13
CA ILE A 192 11.81 -21.30 4.33
C ILE A 192 10.96 -20.26 5.06
N SER A 193 9.63 -20.37 4.95
CA SER A 193 8.66 -19.46 5.58
C SER A 193 8.04 -20.02 6.86
N ASP A 194 8.49 -21.18 7.35
CA ASP A 194 7.95 -21.77 8.56
C ASP A 194 8.26 -20.92 9.80
N ASP A 195 7.43 -21.09 10.83
CA ASP A 195 7.58 -20.44 12.14
C ASP A 195 7.72 -18.92 12.04
N ASN A 196 6.97 -18.32 11.12
CA ASN A 196 7.00 -16.87 10.90
C ASN A 196 8.38 -16.28 10.54
N LYS A 197 9.33 -17.08 10.05
CA LYS A 197 10.70 -16.65 9.70
C LYS A 197 10.72 -15.41 8.80
N LEU A 198 9.75 -15.29 7.90
CA LEU A 198 9.66 -14.19 6.94
C LEU A 198 8.63 -13.12 7.34
N ILE A 199 8.12 -13.18 8.57
CA ILE A 199 7.16 -12.16 9.03
C ILE A 199 7.74 -10.76 8.85
N GLY A 200 6.92 -9.83 8.40
CA GLY A 200 7.28 -8.44 8.22
C GLY A 200 6.12 -7.52 8.58
N MET A 201 6.37 -6.24 8.52
CA MET A 201 5.36 -5.21 8.73
C MET A 201 5.48 -4.14 7.65
N ILE A 202 4.36 -3.63 7.16
CA ILE A 202 4.31 -2.56 6.17
C ILE A 202 3.33 -1.47 6.58
N THR A 203 3.47 -0.30 5.95
CA THR A 203 2.52 0.81 6.01
C THR A 203 1.60 0.81 4.79
N ASP A 204 0.44 1.46 4.88
CA ASP A 204 -0.50 1.61 3.76
C ASP A 204 0.04 2.52 2.66
N PHE A 205 0.78 3.59 2.99
CA PHE A 205 1.41 4.50 2.04
C PHE A 205 2.94 4.56 2.21
N ASP A 206 3.63 5.15 1.24
CA ASP A 206 5.07 5.46 1.30
C ASP A 206 5.32 6.92 1.72
N VAL A 207 4.34 7.81 1.48
CA VAL A 207 4.45 9.24 1.76
C VAL A 207 3.27 9.69 2.60
N TYR A 208 3.57 10.34 3.71
CA TYR A 208 2.61 10.90 4.66
C TYR A 208 2.84 12.39 4.87
N ARG A 209 1.83 13.07 5.42
CA ARG A 209 1.93 14.43 5.94
C ARG A 209 1.95 14.39 7.47
N PRO A 210 2.53 15.39 8.16
CA PRO A 210 2.36 15.51 9.59
C PRO A 210 0.88 15.51 9.98
N GLY A 211 0.50 14.69 10.96
CA GLY A 211 -0.90 14.50 11.36
C GLY A 211 -1.69 13.45 10.58
N ASP A 212 -1.15 12.87 9.52
CA ASP A 212 -1.81 11.76 8.84
C ASP A 212 -1.92 10.53 9.77
N THR A 213 -2.92 9.69 9.52
CA THR A 213 -3.01 8.37 10.13
C THR A 213 -2.18 7.38 9.31
N VAL A 214 -1.21 6.72 9.94
CA VAL A 214 -0.49 5.58 9.38
C VAL A 214 -1.26 4.32 9.71
N THR A 215 -1.63 3.55 8.68
CA THR A 215 -2.17 2.21 8.87
C THR A 215 -1.09 1.18 8.59
N MET A 216 -0.86 0.30 9.54
CA MET A 216 0.14 -0.77 9.47
C MET A 216 -0.53 -2.13 9.42
N ARG A 217 0.16 -3.10 8.83
CA ARG A 217 -0.21 -4.51 8.88
C ARG A 217 1.01 -5.40 8.94
N PHE A 218 0.89 -6.51 9.65
CA PHE A 218 1.86 -7.59 9.53
C PHE A 218 1.57 -8.41 8.28
N ILE A 219 2.62 -8.95 7.68
CA ILE A 219 2.56 -9.74 6.44
C ILE A 219 3.42 -11.00 6.57
N ARG A 220 3.18 -11.97 5.68
CA ARG A 220 3.95 -13.22 5.57
C ARG A 220 3.91 -14.09 6.84
N MET A 221 2.82 -13.97 7.60
CA MET A 221 2.55 -14.81 8.77
C MET A 221 2.22 -16.24 8.33
N THR A 222 2.75 -17.20 9.03
CA THR A 222 2.64 -18.63 8.66
C THR A 222 2.26 -19.54 9.81
N ALA A 223 2.26 -19.03 11.04
CA ALA A 223 1.85 -19.75 12.23
C ALA A 223 1.26 -18.77 13.25
N PHE A 224 0.33 -19.25 14.07
CA PHE A 224 -0.40 -18.50 15.09
C PHE A 224 -0.52 -19.33 16.38
N PRO A 225 -0.80 -18.73 17.56
CA PRO A 225 -0.97 -17.30 17.78
C PRO A 225 0.35 -16.53 17.75
N ILE A 226 0.27 -15.19 17.56
CA ILE A 226 1.42 -14.28 17.58
C ILE A 226 1.19 -13.23 18.66
N GLY A 227 2.11 -13.12 19.61
CA GLY A 227 2.12 -12.06 20.62
C GLY A 227 2.82 -10.80 20.11
N VAL A 228 2.19 -9.64 20.23
CA VAL A 228 2.74 -8.34 19.81
C VAL A 228 2.75 -7.39 20.98
N ALA A 229 3.92 -6.83 21.31
CA ALA A 229 4.02 -5.81 22.35
C ALA A 229 3.19 -4.57 21.98
N PRO A 230 2.38 -4.01 22.91
CA PRO A 230 1.46 -2.93 22.59
C PRO A 230 2.14 -1.58 22.35
N VAL A 231 3.45 -1.46 22.56
CA VAL A 231 4.23 -0.25 22.34
C VAL A 231 5.12 -0.42 21.11
N PHE A 232 4.96 0.47 20.14
CA PHE A 232 5.75 0.56 18.93
C PHE A 232 6.74 1.72 18.97
N PHE A 233 7.68 1.75 18.04
CA PHE A 233 8.76 2.73 17.98
C PHE A 233 8.79 3.39 16.61
N LEU A 234 8.66 4.72 16.54
CA LEU A 234 8.97 5.49 15.35
C LEU A 234 10.45 5.88 15.36
N GLU A 235 11.18 5.51 14.34
CA GLU A 235 12.60 5.77 14.18
C GLU A 235 12.87 6.65 12.97
N GLY A 236 13.59 7.76 13.17
CA GLY A 236 14.09 8.56 12.06
C GLY A 236 15.25 7.84 11.36
N ARG A 237 15.23 7.84 10.02
CA ARG A 237 16.23 7.22 9.14
C ARG A 237 17.05 8.25 8.36
N ASN A 238 17.23 9.46 8.92
CA ASN A 238 18.04 10.49 8.29
C ASN A 238 19.51 10.09 8.35
N THR A 239 20.23 10.28 7.24
CA THR A 239 21.65 9.94 7.07
C THR A 239 22.61 10.85 7.83
N ASP A 240 22.14 11.99 8.33
CA ASP A 240 22.96 12.98 9.02
C ASP A 240 22.88 12.80 10.53
N ARG A 241 23.90 12.17 11.10
CA ARG A 241 24.46 12.13 12.48
C ARG A 241 23.55 12.26 13.71
N HIS A 242 22.24 12.44 13.59
CA HIS A 242 21.30 12.44 14.68
C HIS A 242 20.27 11.33 14.46
N ALA A 243 20.66 10.09 14.79
CA ALA A 243 19.66 9.08 15.12
C ALA A 243 18.89 9.62 16.34
N GLY A 244 17.82 10.37 16.07
CA GLY A 244 16.97 10.93 17.10
C GLY A 244 16.47 9.78 17.99
N LYS A 245 16.26 10.07 19.26
CA LYS A 245 15.64 9.11 20.20
C LYS A 245 14.34 8.60 19.58
N ALA A 246 14.18 7.27 19.48
CA ALA A 246 12.95 6.67 18.97
C ALA A 246 11.73 7.20 19.75
N LEU A 247 10.70 7.61 19.03
CA LEU A 247 9.43 8.00 19.65
C LEU A 247 8.61 6.74 19.93
N LEU A 248 8.27 6.51 21.19
CA LEU A 248 7.40 5.43 21.62
C LEU A 248 5.95 5.86 21.47
N PHE A 249 5.10 4.93 21.00
CA PHE A 249 3.67 5.16 20.87
C PHE A 249 2.89 3.86 21.02
N GLU A 250 1.62 3.98 21.37
CA GLU A 250 0.66 2.88 21.43
C GLU A 250 -0.28 2.99 20.22
N PRO A 251 -0.21 2.05 19.28
CA PRO A 251 -1.14 2.03 18.15
C PRO A 251 -2.51 1.52 18.57
N VAL A 252 -3.52 1.86 17.78
CA VAL A 252 -4.87 1.30 17.90
C VAL A 252 -4.95 0.04 17.02
N PHE A 253 -5.23 -1.09 17.63
CA PHE A 253 -5.45 -2.36 16.93
C PHE A 253 -6.91 -2.46 16.45
N ALA A 254 -7.15 -3.26 15.39
CA ALA A 254 -8.49 -3.49 14.87
C ALA A 254 -9.39 -4.30 15.82
N VAL A 255 -8.76 -5.07 16.71
CA VAL A 255 -9.44 -5.86 17.74
C VAL A 255 -9.06 -5.32 19.14
N PRO A 256 -9.95 -5.46 20.14
CA PRO A 256 -9.57 -5.15 21.51
C PRO A 256 -8.35 -5.94 21.95
N ILE A 257 -7.42 -5.28 22.62
CA ILE A 257 -6.23 -5.92 23.18
C ILE A 257 -6.29 -5.95 24.69
N GLU A 258 -5.82 -7.05 25.29
CA GLU A 258 -5.77 -7.24 26.73
C GLU A 258 -4.36 -7.58 27.19
N GLY A 259 -3.97 -7.04 28.35
CA GLY A 259 -2.71 -7.34 28.97
C GLY A 259 -1.49 -6.71 28.27
N ARG A 260 -0.30 -7.17 28.67
CA ARG A 260 0.98 -6.63 28.18
C ARG A 260 1.49 -7.32 26.91
N CYS A 261 0.87 -8.42 26.54
CA CYS A 261 1.23 -9.21 25.36
C CYS A 261 -0.03 -9.78 24.72
N PRO A 262 -0.82 -8.94 24.01
CA PRO A 262 -1.99 -9.42 23.28
C PRO A 262 -1.60 -10.44 22.23
N LEU A 263 -2.42 -11.49 22.11
CA LEU A 263 -2.25 -12.59 21.16
C LEU A 263 -3.21 -12.40 19.97
N PHE A 264 -2.74 -12.71 18.80
CA PHE A 264 -3.48 -12.63 17.55
C PHE A 264 -3.49 -13.99 16.87
N ASP A 265 -4.67 -14.43 16.40
CA ASP A 265 -4.91 -15.78 15.91
C ASP A 265 -5.01 -15.89 14.40
N ASN A 266 -5.07 -14.79 13.69
CA ASN A 266 -5.22 -14.78 12.23
C ASN A 266 -4.73 -13.48 11.58
N ILE A 267 -4.66 -13.49 10.24
CA ILE A 267 -4.18 -12.38 9.41
C ILE A 267 -5.01 -11.10 9.62
N ASP A 268 -6.33 -11.23 9.71
CA ASP A 268 -7.24 -10.07 9.76
C ASP A 268 -7.11 -9.30 11.09
N GLN A 269 -6.84 -9.98 12.20
CA GLN A 269 -6.58 -9.34 13.49
C GLN A 269 -5.27 -8.52 13.50
N MET A 270 -4.30 -8.88 12.68
CA MET A 270 -2.98 -8.22 12.57
C MET A 270 -2.92 -7.21 11.41
N ALA A 271 -4.06 -6.83 10.86
CA ALA A 271 -4.22 -5.77 9.89
C ALA A 271 -4.81 -4.52 10.55
N MET A 272 -4.85 -3.39 9.84
CA MET A 272 -5.50 -2.14 10.29
C MET A 272 -5.00 -1.63 11.65
N ILE A 273 -3.73 -1.81 11.95
CA ILE A 273 -3.08 -1.22 13.12
C ILE A 273 -2.83 0.25 12.82
N ARG A 274 -3.47 1.16 13.55
CA ARG A 274 -3.51 2.59 13.22
C ARG A 274 -2.78 3.42 14.25
N TRP A 275 -2.13 4.47 13.77
CA TRP A 275 -1.54 5.49 14.62
C TRP A 275 -1.54 6.84 13.90
N GLN A 276 -1.89 7.92 14.61
CA GLN A 276 -1.85 9.27 14.07
C GLN A 276 -0.44 9.86 14.28
N LEU A 277 0.21 10.25 13.18
CA LEU A 277 1.49 10.94 13.23
C LEU A 277 1.37 12.27 14.01
N PRO A 278 2.36 12.65 14.80
CA PRO A 278 2.37 13.97 15.43
C PRO A 278 2.25 15.09 14.37
N ALA A 279 1.37 16.06 14.64
CA ALA A 279 1.16 17.21 13.73
C ALA A 279 2.44 18.06 13.53
N ARG A 280 3.44 17.94 14.42
CA ARG A 280 4.74 18.64 14.35
C ARG A 280 5.89 17.69 14.05
N LEU A 281 5.60 16.48 13.50
CA LEU A 281 6.67 15.57 13.11
C LEU A 281 7.49 16.22 11.97
N PRO A 282 8.82 16.36 12.14
CA PRO A 282 9.64 16.98 11.11
C PRO A 282 9.58 16.20 9.79
N PRO A 283 9.67 16.87 8.63
CA PRO A 283 9.86 16.20 7.35
C PRO A 283 11.11 15.32 7.36
N GLY A 284 11.01 14.13 6.77
CA GLY A 284 12.12 13.19 6.77
C GLY A 284 11.69 11.76 6.49
N ARG A 285 12.64 10.85 6.61
CA ARG A 285 12.42 9.41 6.40
C ARG A 285 12.32 8.69 7.75
N TYR A 286 11.32 7.84 7.86
CA TYR A 286 10.97 7.14 9.10
C TYR A 286 10.68 5.67 8.85
N ALA A 287 10.78 4.86 9.89
CA ALA A 287 10.28 3.50 9.93
C ALA A 287 9.59 3.26 11.28
N VAL A 288 8.60 2.39 11.30
CA VAL A 288 7.99 1.91 12.54
C VAL A 288 8.54 0.53 12.85
N ARG A 289 8.93 0.31 14.12
CA ARG A 289 9.36 -0.98 14.63
C ARG A 289 8.36 -1.50 15.65
N ALA A 290 8.03 -2.79 15.54
CA ALA A 290 7.21 -3.54 16.49
C ALA A 290 8.02 -4.73 17.05
N ARG A 291 7.78 -5.07 18.31
CA ARG A 291 8.38 -6.21 18.99
C ARG A 291 7.34 -7.29 19.22
N PHE A 292 7.77 -8.52 19.11
CA PHE A 292 6.98 -9.66 19.50
C PHE A 292 7.20 -9.97 20.99
N CYS A 293 6.23 -10.65 21.59
CA CYS A 293 6.25 -10.99 23.02
C CYS A 293 5.58 -12.34 23.25
N GLY A 294 5.68 -12.84 24.49
CA GLY A 294 5.20 -14.18 24.84
C GLY A 294 6.09 -15.27 24.27
N GLU A 295 5.49 -16.35 23.83
CA GLU A 295 6.21 -17.45 23.19
C GLU A 295 6.54 -17.11 21.73
N ILE A 296 7.82 -16.90 21.44
CA ILE A 296 8.33 -16.60 20.10
C ILE A 296 8.79 -17.91 19.47
N MET A 297 8.28 -18.19 18.25
CA MET A 297 8.65 -19.39 17.50
C MET A 297 10.14 -19.37 17.14
N GLU A 298 10.77 -20.53 17.05
CA GLU A 298 12.24 -20.69 16.92
C GLU A 298 12.85 -19.84 15.79
N LYS A 299 12.19 -19.80 14.62
CA LYS A 299 12.70 -19.07 13.44
C LYS A 299 12.16 -17.66 13.31
N MET A 300 11.24 -17.26 14.18
CA MET A 300 10.60 -15.93 14.12
C MET A 300 11.57 -14.86 14.63
N PRO A 301 11.73 -13.73 13.93
CA PRO A 301 12.53 -12.62 14.45
C PRO A 301 11.86 -12.04 15.71
N PRO A 302 12.64 -11.52 16.71
CA PRO A 302 12.08 -10.94 17.91
C PRO A 302 11.38 -9.59 17.68
N GLU A 303 11.67 -8.94 16.56
CA GLU A 303 11.08 -7.66 16.16
C GLU A 303 11.09 -7.53 14.62
N VAL A 304 10.25 -6.64 14.11
CA VAL A 304 10.19 -6.27 12.69
C VAL A 304 10.07 -4.77 12.54
N ALA A 305 10.56 -4.25 11.41
CA ALA A 305 10.37 -2.85 11.04
C ALA A 305 9.66 -2.74 9.69
N THR A 306 8.91 -1.65 9.51
CA THR A 306 8.37 -1.31 8.19
C THR A 306 9.50 -0.94 7.23
N PRO A 307 9.29 -1.02 5.91
CA PRO A 307 10.07 -0.24 4.98
C PRO A 307 10.08 1.24 5.39
N THR A 308 11.07 1.97 4.93
CA THR A 308 11.16 3.41 5.19
C THR A 308 10.05 4.13 4.41
N PHE A 309 9.30 4.97 5.10
CA PHE A 309 8.35 5.91 4.52
C PHE A 309 8.83 7.35 4.69
N GLU A 310 8.28 8.27 3.92
CA GLU A 310 8.60 9.68 3.96
C GLU A 310 7.48 10.48 4.65
N VAL A 311 7.86 11.42 5.51
CA VAL A 311 6.97 12.48 5.97
C VAL A 311 7.34 13.74 5.17
N ALA A 312 6.45 14.15 4.26
CA ALA A 312 6.66 15.28 3.38
C ALA A 312 6.52 16.61 4.12
N ARG A 313 7.02 17.70 3.53
CA ARG A 313 6.76 19.05 4.02
C ARG A 313 5.26 19.36 3.87
N PRO A 314 4.69 20.14 4.79
CA PRO A 314 3.30 20.62 4.69
C PRO A 314 2.99 21.35 3.41
#